data_26f72be8f91a588cb29c61db9624d973
#
_entry.id   26f72be8f91a588cb29c61db9624d973
#
_cell.length_a   1.000
_cell.length_b   1.000
_cell.length_c   1.000
_cell.angle_alpha   90.00
_cell.angle_beta   90.00
_cell.angle_gamma   90.00
#
_symmetry.space_group_name_H-M   'P 1'
#
loop_
_entity.id
_entity.type
_entity.pdbx_description
1 polymer ?
#
loop_
_entity_poly.entity_id
_entity_poly.type
_entity_poly.pdbx_seq_one_letter_code
_entity_poly.pdbx_strand_id
1 'polypeptide(L)'
;MILLFRYRLETCIRVNSDELSALADNYEPFEDGKEFTNPAHRYSFDLDLFGRHSLFQALNRTCTSFGKEKLAEWLQNHLEIKEEIIQRQEATKELAAYSDFRETFRITGLLYKGATSDREEIKEWTEAPAYFSKKWWSRPLL
;
A
#
# COMPACT_ATOMS: atom_id res chain seq x y z
N MET A 1 1.73 -19.30 18.50
CA MET A 1 2.69 -18.20 18.79
C MET A 1 3.99 -18.33 17.98
N ILE A 2 4.68 -19.46 18.00
CA ILE A 2 5.98 -19.69 17.30
C ILE A 2 5.85 -19.54 15.78
N LEU A 3 4.80 -20.06 15.15
CA LEU A 3 4.58 -19.97 13.71
C LEU A 3 4.39 -18.53 13.21
N LEU A 4 3.65 -17.71 13.94
CA LEU A 4 3.45 -16.29 13.61
C LEU A 4 4.75 -15.49 13.72
N PHE A 5 5.53 -15.78 14.75
CA PHE A 5 6.85 -15.16 14.95
C PHE A 5 7.82 -15.53 13.83
N ARG A 6 7.87 -16.80 13.45
CA ARG A 6 8.67 -17.28 12.30
C ARG A 6 8.25 -16.58 11.01
N TYR A 7 6.97 -16.53 10.71
CA TYR A 7 6.45 -15.89 9.50
C TYR A 7 6.78 -14.39 9.44
N ARG A 8 6.74 -13.71 10.61
CA ARG A 8 7.17 -12.31 10.70
C ARG A 8 8.65 -12.13 10.39
N LEU A 9 9.52 -13.01 10.91
CA LEU A 9 10.95 -12.95 10.63
C LEU A 9 11.26 -13.22 9.15
N GLU A 10 10.62 -14.21 8.56
CA GLU A 10 10.76 -14.51 7.12
C GLU A 10 10.32 -13.33 6.26
N THR A 11 9.21 -12.65 6.64
CA THR A 11 8.75 -11.44 5.94
C THR A 11 9.74 -10.29 6.10
N CYS A 12 10.32 -10.10 7.28
CA CYS A 12 11.34 -9.09 7.54
C CYS A 12 12.58 -9.32 6.65
N ILE A 13 13.08 -10.56 6.60
CA ILE A 13 14.23 -10.92 5.76
C ILE A 13 13.92 -10.64 4.29
N ARG A 14 12.73 -11.02 3.81
CA ARG A 14 12.31 -10.77 2.44
C ARG A 14 12.26 -9.28 2.12
N VAL A 15 11.63 -8.46 2.97
CA VAL A 15 11.53 -7.01 2.78
C VAL A 15 12.91 -6.38 2.65
N ASN A 16 13.86 -6.76 3.51
CA ASN A 16 15.23 -6.23 3.46
C ASN A 16 16.00 -6.74 2.23
N SER A 17 15.80 -7.98 1.83
CA SER A 17 16.40 -8.54 0.60
C SER A 17 15.88 -7.84 -0.65
N ASP A 18 14.57 -7.52 -0.71
CA ASP A 18 13.97 -6.76 -1.81
C ASP A 18 14.57 -5.35 -1.89
N GLU A 19 14.79 -4.68 -0.74
CA GLU A 19 15.42 -3.34 -0.72
C GLU A 19 16.88 -3.39 -1.16
N LEU A 20 17.63 -4.43 -0.77
CA LEU A 20 19.01 -4.62 -1.25
C LEU A 20 19.04 -4.81 -2.79
N SER A 21 18.06 -5.55 -3.33
CA SER A 21 17.91 -5.70 -4.78
C SER A 21 17.65 -4.36 -5.45
N ALA A 22 16.75 -3.54 -4.88
CA ALA A 22 16.45 -2.20 -5.39
C ALA A 22 17.66 -1.25 -5.37
N LEU A 23 18.51 -1.34 -4.33
CA LEU A 23 19.77 -0.58 -4.27
C LEU A 23 20.79 -1.00 -5.35
N ALA A 24 20.64 -2.20 -5.91
CA ALA A 24 21.41 -2.69 -7.04
C ALA A 24 20.69 -2.48 -8.39
N ASP A 25 19.72 -1.54 -8.45
CA ASP A 25 18.88 -1.24 -9.62
C ASP A 25 18.06 -2.44 -10.14
N ASN A 26 17.85 -3.46 -9.30
CA ASN A 26 17.00 -4.60 -9.60
C ASN A 26 15.63 -4.47 -8.92
N TYR A 27 14.62 -4.10 -9.68
CA TYR A 27 13.25 -3.88 -9.21
C TYR A 27 12.31 -5.07 -9.46
N GLU A 28 12.81 -6.20 -9.95
CA GLU A 28 12.02 -7.40 -10.22
C GLU A 28 11.17 -7.92 -9.01
N PRO A 29 11.60 -7.77 -7.74
CA PRO A 29 10.77 -8.19 -6.62
C PRO A 29 9.48 -7.38 -6.44
N PHE A 30 9.33 -6.23 -7.11
CA PHE A 30 8.20 -5.31 -6.94
C PHE A 30 7.23 -5.43 -8.11
N GLU A 31 5.94 -5.32 -7.81
CA GLU A 31 4.89 -5.30 -8.83
C GLU A 31 5.06 -4.09 -9.75
N ASP A 32 4.95 -4.32 -11.05
CA ASP A 32 5.28 -3.32 -12.09
C ASP A 32 4.13 -2.38 -12.47
N GLY A 33 2.91 -2.64 -11.96
CA GLY A 33 1.74 -1.81 -12.22
C GLY A 33 1.26 -1.82 -13.68
N LYS A 34 1.59 -2.84 -14.45
CA LYS A 34 1.19 -2.98 -15.85
C LYS A 34 -0.32 -2.83 -16.08
N GLU A 35 -1.13 -3.21 -15.10
CA GLU A 35 -2.59 -3.07 -15.12
C GLU A 35 -3.07 -1.61 -15.19
N PHE A 36 -2.22 -0.65 -14.83
CA PHE A 36 -2.51 0.78 -14.90
C PHE A 36 -2.08 1.44 -16.21
N THR A 37 -1.50 0.68 -17.13
CA THR A 37 -1.05 1.20 -18.42
C THR A 37 -2.26 1.66 -19.22
N ASN A 38 -2.28 2.94 -19.62
CA ASN A 38 -3.32 3.53 -20.46
C ASN A 38 -2.67 4.32 -21.61
N PRO A 39 -2.70 3.79 -22.84
CA PRO A 39 -2.13 4.48 -24.01
C PRO A 39 -2.81 5.82 -24.35
N ALA A 40 -4.05 6.03 -23.90
CA ALA A 40 -4.76 7.28 -24.13
C ALA A 40 -4.45 8.36 -23.08
N HIS A 41 -3.66 8.03 -22.06
CA HIS A 41 -3.29 9.01 -21.02
C HIS A 41 -2.23 9.98 -21.55
N ARG A 42 -2.33 11.27 -21.19
CA ARG A 42 -1.54 12.39 -21.74
C ARG A 42 -0.01 12.17 -21.74
N TYR A 43 0.53 11.47 -20.72
CA TYR A 43 1.98 11.32 -20.56
C TYR A 43 2.42 9.99 -19.94
N SER A 44 1.52 9.22 -19.31
CA SER A 44 1.94 8.03 -18.55
C SER A 44 2.52 6.93 -19.43
N PHE A 45 2.05 6.84 -20.67
CA PHE A 45 2.56 5.89 -21.66
C PHE A 45 3.90 6.35 -22.22
N ASP A 46 4.02 7.64 -22.61
CA ASP A 46 5.23 8.21 -23.19
C ASP A 46 6.41 8.26 -22.21
N LEU A 47 6.12 8.33 -20.90
CA LEU A 47 7.12 8.35 -19.84
C LEU A 47 7.38 6.97 -19.21
N ASP A 48 6.83 5.90 -19.76
CA ASP A 48 6.95 4.53 -19.24
C ASP A 48 6.70 4.45 -17.72
N LEU A 49 5.62 5.12 -17.26
CA LEU A 49 5.33 5.17 -15.83
C LEU A 49 4.94 3.82 -15.24
N PHE A 50 4.43 2.89 -16.04
CA PHE A 50 3.95 1.57 -15.63
C PHE A 50 4.56 0.48 -16.48
N GLY A 51 4.72 -0.70 -15.92
CA GLY A 51 5.31 -1.86 -16.54
C GLY A 51 6.71 -2.16 -16.00
N ARG A 52 7.36 -3.12 -16.64
CA ARG A 52 8.70 -3.57 -16.24
C ARG A 52 9.75 -2.45 -16.37
N HIS A 53 10.58 -2.30 -15.35
CA HIS A 53 11.59 -1.23 -15.22
C HIS A 53 11.03 0.20 -15.23
N SER A 54 9.75 0.36 -14.89
CA SER A 54 9.07 1.65 -14.84
C SER A 54 9.33 2.41 -13.53
N LEU A 55 8.96 3.70 -13.53
CA LEU A 55 8.99 4.51 -12.31
C LEU A 55 8.08 3.93 -11.23
N PHE A 56 6.89 3.42 -11.62
CA PHE A 56 5.99 2.76 -10.67
C PHE A 56 6.68 1.60 -9.96
N GLN A 57 7.30 0.70 -10.72
CA GLN A 57 7.99 -0.47 -10.17
C GLN A 57 9.12 -0.06 -9.21
N ALA A 58 9.90 0.96 -9.57
CA ALA A 58 10.98 1.48 -8.72
C ALA A 58 10.47 2.07 -7.41
N LEU A 59 9.31 2.72 -7.41
CA LEU A 59 8.70 3.35 -6.22
C LEU A 59 7.80 2.41 -5.41
N ASN A 60 7.28 1.36 -6.03
CA ASN A 60 6.23 0.54 -5.43
C ASN A 60 6.72 -0.23 -4.19
N ARG A 61 6.27 0.21 -3.03
CA ARG A 61 6.45 -0.46 -1.73
C ARG A 61 5.10 -0.75 -1.07
N THR A 62 4.03 -0.70 -1.86
CA THR A 62 2.66 -0.86 -1.36
C THR A 62 2.39 -2.30 -0.93
N CYS A 63 1.57 -2.47 0.10
CA CYS A 63 1.22 -3.77 0.66
C CYS A 63 -0.24 -4.14 0.41
N THR A 64 -1.03 -3.18 -0.07
CA THR A 64 -2.48 -3.33 -0.28
C THR A 64 -2.85 -2.89 -1.69
N SER A 65 -3.95 -3.44 -2.23
CA SER A 65 -4.49 -2.98 -3.52
C SER A 65 -4.82 -1.49 -3.50
N PHE A 66 -5.36 -1.01 -2.38
CA PHE A 66 -5.70 0.40 -2.19
C PHE A 66 -4.46 1.32 -2.28
N GLY A 67 -3.37 0.93 -1.62
CA GLY A 67 -2.10 1.67 -1.69
C GLY A 67 -1.52 1.66 -3.10
N LYS A 68 -1.62 0.53 -3.80
CA LYS A 68 -1.16 0.37 -5.17
C LYS A 68 -1.95 1.27 -6.15
N GLU A 69 -3.27 1.25 -6.05
CA GLU A 69 -4.15 2.14 -6.82
C GLU A 69 -3.85 3.61 -6.54
N LYS A 70 -3.62 3.97 -5.27
CA LYS A 70 -3.31 5.35 -4.88
C LYS A 70 -1.96 5.82 -5.39
N LEU A 71 -0.95 4.95 -5.39
CA LEU A 71 0.35 5.25 -6.00
C LEU A 71 0.21 5.49 -7.51
N ALA A 72 -0.55 4.63 -8.20
CA ALA A 72 -0.83 4.79 -9.63
C ALA A 72 -1.56 6.11 -9.92
N GLU A 73 -2.59 6.43 -9.12
CA GLU A 73 -3.31 7.70 -9.22
C GLU A 73 -2.38 8.91 -9.07
N TRP A 74 -1.46 8.88 -8.11
CA TRP A 74 -0.50 9.97 -7.89
C TRP A 74 0.50 10.15 -9.03
N LEU A 75 0.86 9.08 -9.73
CA LEU A 75 1.73 9.16 -10.90
C LEU A 75 0.98 9.64 -12.15
N GLN A 76 -0.32 9.33 -12.26
CA GLN A 76 -1.15 9.76 -13.36
C GLN A 76 -1.68 11.19 -13.20
N ASN A 77 -1.92 11.63 -11.95
CA ASN A 77 -2.52 12.92 -11.67
C ASN A 77 -1.58 13.78 -10.83
N HIS A 78 -1.01 14.82 -11.46
CA HIS A 78 -0.17 15.76 -10.74
C HIS A 78 -1.01 16.75 -9.92
N LEU A 79 -0.42 17.24 -8.83
CA LEU A 79 -1.01 18.30 -8.03
C LEU A 79 -0.77 19.65 -8.72
N GLU A 80 -1.81 20.49 -8.75
CA GLU A 80 -1.76 21.85 -9.32
C GLU A 80 -1.65 22.93 -8.24
N ILE A 81 -2.07 22.61 -7.01
CA ILE A 81 -2.10 23.55 -5.90
C ILE A 81 -0.76 23.51 -5.15
N LYS A 82 -0.09 24.67 -5.10
CA LYS A 82 1.24 24.80 -4.48
C LYS A 82 1.28 24.35 -3.04
N GLU A 83 0.26 24.69 -2.27
CA GLU A 83 0.14 24.35 -0.84
C GLU A 83 0.08 22.83 -0.63
N GLU A 84 -0.66 22.11 -1.46
CA GLU A 84 -0.75 20.66 -1.43
C GLU A 84 0.57 20.00 -1.82
N ILE A 85 1.29 20.57 -2.79
CA ILE A 85 2.62 20.09 -3.19
C ILE A 85 3.59 20.20 -2.00
N ILE A 86 3.60 21.37 -1.34
CA ILE A 86 4.48 21.61 -0.18
C ILE A 86 4.15 20.63 0.95
N GLN A 87 2.87 20.49 1.31
CA GLN A 87 2.43 19.56 2.36
C GLN A 87 2.84 18.12 2.05
N ARG A 88 2.71 17.67 0.81
CA ARG A 88 3.16 16.33 0.40
C ARG A 88 4.66 16.16 0.49
N GLN A 89 5.43 17.17 0.09
CA GLN A 89 6.88 17.16 0.21
C GLN A 89 7.35 17.09 1.67
N GLU A 90 6.72 17.87 2.56
CA GLU A 90 7.01 17.86 3.99
C GLU A 90 6.68 16.50 4.62
N ALA A 91 5.49 15.95 4.34
CA ALA A 91 5.10 14.62 4.81
C ALA A 91 6.06 13.52 4.31
N THR A 92 6.48 13.59 3.05
CA THR A 92 7.46 12.65 2.48
C THR A 92 8.81 12.78 3.19
N LYS A 93 9.28 14.01 3.43
CA LYS A 93 10.53 14.27 4.15
C LYS A 93 10.48 13.77 5.59
N GLU A 94 9.38 13.99 6.28
CA GLU A 94 9.16 13.48 7.63
C GLU A 94 9.22 11.95 7.65
N LEU A 95 8.42 11.27 6.83
CA LEU A 95 8.38 9.81 6.77
C LEU A 95 9.71 9.19 6.30
N ALA A 96 10.48 9.91 5.49
CA ALA A 96 11.79 9.43 5.05
C ALA A 96 12.76 9.22 6.22
N ALA A 97 12.65 10.03 7.28
CA ALA A 97 13.48 9.92 8.46
C ALA A 97 13.14 8.72 9.37
N TYR A 98 11.95 8.15 9.24
CA TYR A 98 11.44 7.06 10.10
C TYR A 98 11.59 5.68 9.44
N SER A 99 12.82 5.20 9.25
CA SER A 99 13.11 3.90 8.61
C SER A 99 12.40 2.74 9.30
N ASP A 100 12.49 2.65 10.62
CA ASP A 100 11.92 1.56 11.43
C ASP A 100 10.39 1.54 11.34
N PHE A 101 9.77 2.73 11.31
CA PHE A 101 8.33 2.85 11.11
C PHE A 101 7.92 2.32 9.73
N ARG A 102 8.61 2.74 8.66
CA ARG A 102 8.31 2.32 7.29
C ARG A 102 8.49 0.81 7.10
N GLU A 103 9.57 0.24 7.67
CA GLU A 103 9.82 -1.19 7.64
C GLU A 103 8.71 -1.96 8.39
N THR A 104 8.41 -1.55 9.62
CA THR A 104 7.37 -2.19 10.44
C THR A 104 6.00 -2.10 9.78
N PHE A 105 5.67 -0.94 9.20
CA PHE A 105 4.41 -0.74 8.47
C PHE A 105 4.32 -1.69 7.27
N ARG A 106 5.37 -1.80 6.47
CA ARG A 106 5.42 -2.69 5.31
C ARG A 106 5.32 -4.15 5.71
N ILE A 107 6.09 -4.59 6.71
CA ILE A 107 6.04 -5.97 7.22
C ILE A 107 4.62 -6.29 7.70
N THR A 108 4.02 -5.41 8.48
CA THR A 108 2.65 -5.59 8.99
C THR A 108 1.65 -5.68 7.85
N GLY A 109 1.71 -4.78 6.88
CA GLY A 109 0.83 -4.82 5.70
C GLY A 109 0.97 -6.12 4.89
N LEU A 110 2.19 -6.64 4.72
CA LEU A 110 2.43 -7.90 4.03
C LEU A 110 1.95 -9.13 4.81
N LEU A 111 2.05 -9.10 6.14
CA LEU A 111 1.55 -10.17 7.01
C LEU A 111 0.03 -10.30 6.97
N TYR A 112 -0.65 -9.18 6.85
CA TYR A 112 -2.11 -9.07 6.84
C TYR A 112 -2.65 -8.73 5.44
N LYS A 113 -1.85 -9.03 4.39
CA LYS A 113 -2.30 -8.87 3.00
C LYS A 113 -3.49 -9.81 2.80
N GLY A 114 -4.68 -9.28 3.03
CA GLY A 114 -5.94 -9.95 2.81
C GLY A 114 -6.14 -10.26 1.33
N ALA A 115 -7.07 -11.16 1.05
CA ALA A 115 -7.51 -11.41 -0.31
C ALA A 115 -8.06 -10.10 -0.93
N THR A 116 -8.03 -10.01 -2.24
CA THR A 116 -8.58 -8.87 -3.01
C THR A 116 -10.07 -8.59 -2.73
N SER A 117 -10.76 -9.53 -2.05
CA SER A 117 -12.12 -9.40 -1.55
C SER A 117 -12.29 -8.40 -0.39
N ASP A 118 -11.22 -8.05 0.32
CA ASP A 118 -11.31 -7.25 1.55
C ASP A 118 -12.02 -5.90 1.35
N ARG A 119 -11.91 -5.29 0.17
CA ARG A 119 -12.57 -4.01 -0.11
C ARG A 119 -14.09 -4.14 -0.20
N GLU A 120 -14.56 -5.16 -0.88
CA GLU A 120 -15.98 -5.44 -1.03
C GLU A 120 -16.56 -5.93 0.30
N GLU A 121 -15.87 -6.82 1.00
CA GLU A 121 -16.26 -7.30 2.33
C GLU A 121 -16.29 -6.18 3.38
N ILE A 122 -15.30 -5.27 3.40
CA ILE A 122 -15.29 -4.10 4.29
C ILE A 122 -16.45 -3.17 3.95
N LYS A 123 -16.71 -2.95 2.67
CA LYS A 123 -17.84 -2.11 2.23
C LYS A 123 -19.17 -2.74 2.65
N GLU A 124 -19.37 -4.02 2.38
CA GLU A 124 -20.55 -4.75 2.81
C GLU A 124 -20.71 -4.72 4.33
N TRP A 125 -19.59 -4.90 5.07
CA TRP A 125 -19.61 -4.82 6.53
C TRP A 125 -19.97 -3.42 7.05
N THR A 126 -19.49 -2.35 6.40
CA THR A 126 -19.83 -0.96 6.81
C THR A 126 -21.26 -0.58 6.43
N GLU A 127 -21.80 -1.16 5.38
CA GLU A 127 -23.19 -0.96 4.91
C GLU A 127 -24.17 -1.92 5.60
N ALA A 128 -23.69 -2.97 6.26
CA ALA A 128 -24.51 -3.93 6.97
C ALA A 128 -25.27 -3.26 8.12
N PRO A 129 -26.56 -3.55 8.29
CA PRO A 129 -27.32 -3.01 9.40
C PRO A 129 -26.67 -3.43 10.73
N ALA A 130 -26.55 -2.46 11.65
CA ALA A 130 -25.87 -2.62 12.93
C ALA A 130 -26.62 -3.64 13.82
N TYR A 131 -26.39 -4.91 13.59
CA TYR A 131 -27.00 -6.01 14.37
C TYR A 131 -26.64 -5.96 15.86
N PHE A 132 -25.50 -5.32 16.22
CA PHE A 132 -25.01 -5.21 17.60
C PHE A 132 -25.50 -3.95 18.33
N SER A 133 -26.18 -3.01 17.65
CA SER A 133 -26.67 -1.78 18.29
C SER A 133 -27.99 -1.95 19.05
N LYS A 134 -28.66 -3.08 18.92
CA LYS A 134 -29.85 -3.38 19.72
C LYS A 134 -29.49 -4.08 21.04
N LYS A 135 -29.22 -3.27 22.08
CA LYS A 135 -29.59 -3.47 23.50
C LYS A 135 -29.77 -4.90 24.03
N TRP A 136 -28.95 -5.85 23.66
CA TRP A 136 -29.02 -7.18 24.25
C TRP A 136 -28.21 -7.24 25.56
N TRP A 137 -27.21 -6.42 25.73
CA TRP A 137 -26.28 -6.40 26.85
C TRP A 137 -26.79 -5.63 28.09
N SER A 138 -27.96 -4.96 28.03
CA SER A 138 -28.49 -4.12 29.09
C SER A 138 -29.71 -4.71 29.79
N ARG A 139 -29.92 -6.02 29.75
CA ARG A 139 -30.88 -6.66 30.66
C ARG A 139 -30.15 -6.98 31.95
N PRO A 140 -30.44 -6.30 33.06
CA PRO A 140 -29.95 -6.73 34.35
C PRO A 140 -30.54 -8.12 34.64
N LEU A 141 -29.69 -9.05 35.04
CA LEU A 141 -30.09 -10.31 35.68
C LEU A 141 -30.76 -9.94 37.00
N LEU A 142 -32.08 -10.03 37.07
CA LEU A 142 -32.83 -10.14 38.31
C LEU A 142 -32.86 -11.58 38.75
#